data_bb715ead94754ce30c3d31c521741568
#
_entry.id   bb715ead94754ce30c3d31c521741568
#
_cell.length_a   1.000
_cell.length_b   1.000
_cell.length_c   1.000
_cell.angle_alpha   90.00
_cell.angle_beta   90.00
_cell.angle_gamma   90.00
#
_symmetry.space_group_name_H-M   'P 1'
#
loop_
_entity.id
_entity.type
_entity.pdbx_description
1 polymer ?
#
loop_
_entity_poly.entity_id
_entity_poly.type
_entity_poly.pdbx_seq_one_letter_code
_entity_poly.pdbx_strand_id
1 'polypeptide(L)'
;FYYFPTPNTWKVGIMLEECGLAYRVIPVNIMIGQQFEPWFLEVSPNNRVPAIVDHDVHGPDGRALPIFESGAILLHLAEKTGRFLPTDTYRRAKVLEWLMWQMGGLGPMGGQANHFRAYAPEKIPYAIDRYTNEVQRLWDLLDWKLEGQDWIANNEYSIADMACWGWITLHEIQGQDLAQTPNLQRWFNAMGERPAVRRAYALGSEIAATPGKISGEAKAL
;
A
#
# COMPACT_ATOMS: atom_id res chain seq x y z
N PHE A 1 8.63 -10.84 3.45
CA PHE A 1 7.78 -9.66 3.41
C PHE A 1 7.64 -9.09 4.81
N TYR A 2 8.24 -7.93 5.06
CA TYR A 2 8.19 -7.20 6.32
C TYR A 2 6.88 -6.42 6.41
N TYR A 3 6.11 -6.68 7.46
CA TYR A 3 4.70 -6.31 7.50
C TYR A 3 4.27 -5.74 8.85
N PHE A 4 3.41 -4.75 8.80
CA PHE A 4 2.50 -4.30 9.86
C PHE A 4 1.21 -3.82 9.17
N PRO A 5 0.00 -4.01 9.75
CA PRO A 5 -1.26 -3.68 9.07
C PRO A 5 -1.38 -2.17 8.81
N THR A 6 -0.95 -1.75 7.63
CA THR A 6 -1.01 -0.36 7.15
C THR A 6 -1.45 -0.34 5.69
N PRO A 7 -2.02 0.77 5.21
CA PRO A 7 -2.38 0.91 3.79
C PRO A 7 -1.25 0.61 2.81
N ASN A 8 -0.01 0.91 3.20
CA ASN A 8 1.14 0.68 2.33
C ASN A 8 1.55 -0.79 2.26
N THR A 9 1.42 -1.54 3.35
CA THR A 9 1.74 -2.98 3.35
C THR A 9 0.67 -3.80 2.64
N TRP A 10 -0.59 -3.38 2.70
CA TRP A 10 -1.67 -4.05 1.94
C TRP A 10 -1.42 -4.01 0.44
N LYS A 11 -0.83 -2.95 -0.12
CA LYS A 11 -0.44 -2.88 -1.54
C LYS A 11 0.41 -4.09 -1.95
N VAL A 12 1.46 -4.34 -1.17
CA VAL A 12 2.41 -5.43 -1.43
C VAL A 12 1.77 -6.79 -1.15
N GLY A 13 1.02 -6.92 -0.06
CA GLY A 13 0.26 -8.14 0.24
C GLY A 13 -0.69 -8.51 -0.91
N ILE A 14 -1.45 -7.54 -1.43
CA ILE A 14 -2.35 -7.75 -2.59
C ILE A 14 -1.55 -8.24 -3.79
N MET A 15 -0.43 -7.63 -4.11
CA MET A 15 0.40 -8.03 -5.25
C MET A 15 0.95 -9.45 -5.11
N LEU A 16 1.44 -9.81 -3.93
CA LEU A 16 1.94 -11.16 -3.64
C LEU A 16 0.83 -12.21 -3.82
N GLU A 17 -0.35 -11.95 -3.28
CA GLU A 17 -1.53 -12.81 -3.37
C GLU A 17 -2.08 -12.91 -4.81
N GLU A 18 -2.14 -11.81 -5.55
CA GLU A 18 -2.58 -11.79 -6.94
C GLU A 18 -1.62 -12.56 -7.88
N CYS A 19 -0.34 -12.51 -7.58
CA CYS A 19 0.66 -13.26 -8.35
C CYS A 19 0.77 -14.72 -7.93
N GLY A 20 0.23 -15.11 -6.77
CA GLY A 20 0.39 -16.45 -6.20
C GLY A 20 1.84 -16.74 -5.81
N LEU A 21 2.59 -15.70 -5.43
CA LEU A 21 3.98 -15.86 -5.01
C LEU A 21 4.05 -16.45 -3.60
N ALA A 22 4.98 -17.37 -3.39
CA ALA A 22 5.29 -17.86 -2.04
C ALA A 22 6.05 -16.78 -1.27
N TYR A 23 5.62 -16.49 -0.04
CA TYR A 23 6.29 -15.51 0.82
C TYR A 23 6.18 -15.89 2.30
N ARG A 24 7.11 -15.39 3.10
CA ARG A 24 7.05 -15.43 4.56
C ARG A 24 6.80 -14.03 5.09
N VAL A 25 5.85 -13.90 6.02
CA VAL A 25 5.61 -12.63 6.71
C VAL A 25 6.57 -12.50 7.89
N ILE A 26 7.25 -11.36 7.97
CA ILE A 26 8.08 -10.96 9.09
C ILE A 26 7.42 -9.71 9.71
N PRO A 27 6.76 -9.86 10.85
CA PRO A 27 6.09 -8.73 11.49
C PRO A 27 7.10 -7.70 12.00
N VAL A 28 6.76 -6.41 11.78
CA VAL A 28 7.52 -5.27 12.31
C VAL A 28 6.57 -4.41 13.10
N ASN A 29 6.52 -4.57 14.41
CA ASN A 29 5.60 -3.83 15.26
C ASN A 29 6.05 -2.37 15.41
N ILE A 30 5.46 -1.50 14.60
CA ILE A 30 5.76 -0.06 14.60
C ILE A 30 5.24 0.66 15.85
N MET A 31 4.32 0.06 16.61
CA MET A 31 3.78 0.65 17.84
C MET A 31 4.79 0.61 19.01
N ILE A 32 5.77 -0.29 18.95
CA ILE A 32 6.83 -0.43 19.95
C ILE A 32 8.22 -0.08 19.39
N GLY A 33 8.28 0.53 18.21
CA GLY A 33 9.51 1.07 17.66
C GLY A 33 10.41 0.07 16.92
N GLN A 34 9.93 -1.15 16.57
CA GLN A 34 10.76 -2.14 15.86
C GLN A 34 11.26 -1.65 14.49
N GLN A 35 10.61 -0.67 13.88
CA GLN A 35 11.08 -0.05 12.64
C GLN A 35 12.43 0.69 12.80
N PHE A 36 12.87 0.95 14.01
CA PHE A 36 14.16 1.59 14.30
C PHE A 36 15.27 0.60 14.69
N GLU A 37 14.93 -0.69 14.78
CA GLU A 37 15.91 -1.72 15.14
C GLU A 37 16.91 -1.96 13.99
N PRO A 38 18.19 -2.21 14.30
CA PRO A 38 19.25 -2.37 13.30
C PRO A 38 18.91 -3.42 12.23
N TRP A 39 18.34 -4.57 12.63
CA TRP A 39 17.96 -5.64 11.71
C TRP A 39 16.93 -5.22 10.66
N PHE A 40 16.04 -4.28 10.99
CA PHE A 40 15.07 -3.77 10.03
C PHE A 40 15.64 -2.65 9.18
N LEU A 41 16.51 -1.79 9.75
CA LEU A 41 17.17 -0.72 9.02
C LEU A 41 18.09 -1.23 7.90
N GLU A 42 18.61 -2.46 8.02
CA GLU A 42 19.37 -3.11 6.93
C GLU A 42 18.52 -3.35 5.67
N VAL A 43 17.23 -3.56 5.79
CA VAL A 43 16.32 -3.80 4.67
C VAL A 43 15.47 -2.57 4.32
N SER A 44 15.23 -1.68 5.28
CA SER A 44 14.48 -0.43 5.10
C SER A 44 15.13 0.73 5.82
N PRO A 45 16.15 1.37 5.24
CA PRO A 45 16.88 2.48 5.87
C PRO A 45 15.99 3.69 6.17
N ASN A 46 14.82 3.78 5.52
CA ASN A 46 13.79 4.80 5.78
C ASN A 46 12.91 4.49 7.02
N ASN A 47 13.18 3.40 7.76
CA ASN A 47 12.40 2.96 8.92
C ASN A 47 10.88 2.88 8.67
N ARG A 48 10.47 2.42 7.49
CA ARG A 48 9.07 2.29 7.07
C ARG A 48 8.78 0.88 6.56
N VAL A 49 7.58 0.39 6.85
CA VAL A 49 6.99 -0.78 6.20
C VAL A 49 6.12 -0.33 5.03
N PRO A 50 6.01 -1.14 3.96
CA PRO A 50 6.59 -2.45 3.73
C PRO A 50 8.05 -2.42 3.30
N ALA A 51 8.72 -3.57 3.47
CA ALA A 51 9.93 -3.93 2.75
C ALA A 51 9.84 -5.42 2.36
N ILE A 52 10.59 -5.83 1.36
CA ILE A 52 10.77 -7.24 0.98
C ILE A 52 12.25 -7.58 0.88
N VAL A 53 12.58 -8.86 0.96
CA VAL A 53 13.84 -9.42 0.48
C VAL A 53 13.49 -10.45 -0.60
N ASP A 54 13.94 -10.20 -1.82
CA ASP A 54 13.77 -11.12 -2.93
C ASP A 54 14.96 -12.08 -3.00
N HIS A 55 14.71 -13.34 -2.65
CA HIS A 55 15.76 -14.37 -2.58
C HIS A 55 16.13 -14.96 -3.94
N ASP A 56 15.41 -14.64 -5.01
CA ASP A 56 15.73 -15.09 -6.37
C ASP A 56 16.69 -14.13 -7.08
N VAL A 57 16.90 -12.92 -6.50
CA VAL A 57 17.78 -11.90 -7.06
C VAL A 57 18.92 -11.60 -6.08
N HIS A 58 20.15 -11.64 -6.56
CA HIS A 58 21.33 -11.42 -5.74
C HIS A 58 22.13 -10.22 -6.23
N GLY A 59 22.62 -9.41 -5.31
CA GLY A 59 23.52 -8.30 -5.57
C GLY A 59 24.95 -8.75 -5.89
N PRO A 60 25.85 -7.82 -6.22
CA PRO A 60 27.26 -8.11 -6.48
C PRO A 60 28.00 -8.74 -5.30
N ASP A 61 27.50 -8.56 -4.09
CA ASP A 61 28.03 -9.13 -2.84
C ASP A 61 27.44 -10.52 -2.52
N GLY A 62 26.62 -11.07 -3.40
CA GLY A 62 25.97 -12.37 -3.24
C GLY A 62 24.77 -12.38 -2.28
N ARG A 63 24.40 -11.23 -1.70
CA ARG A 63 23.23 -11.13 -0.81
C ARG A 63 21.94 -10.99 -1.62
N ALA A 64 20.86 -11.55 -1.08
CA ALA A 64 19.53 -11.39 -1.63
C ALA A 64 19.11 -9.91 -1.67
N LEU A 65 18.25 -9.52 -2.62
CA LEU A 65 17.89 -8.14 -2.89
C LEU A 65 16.86 -7.61 -1.88
N PRO A 66 17.21 -6.68 -0.98
CA PRO A 66 16.25 -5.95 -0.17
C PRO A 66 15.64 -4.80 -0.99
N ILE A 67 14.33 -4.61 -0.85
CA ILE A 67 13.62 -3.50 -1.50
C ILE A 67 12.67 -2.87 -0.50
N PHE A 68 12.78 -1.57 -0.31
CA PHE A 68 11.80 -0.75 0.40
C PHE A 68 11.08 0.19 -0.58
N GLU A 69 10.10 0.98 -0.13
CA GLU A 69 9.13 1.73 -0.90
C GLU A 69 8.07 0.84 -1.59
N SER A 70 6.82 0.97 -1.13
CA SER A 70 5.73 0.12 -1.64
C SER A 70 5.53 0.22 -3.15
N GLY A 71 5.74 1.41 -3.74
CA GLY A 71 5.66 1.60 -5.20
C GLY A 71 6.78 0.89 -5.95
N ALA A 72 8.02 0.94 -5.43
CA ALA A 72 9.16 0.23 -6.00
C ALA A 72 8.99 -1.29 -5.90
N ILE A 73 8.45 -1.77 -4.78
CA ILE A 73 8.14 -3.19 -4.59
C ILE A 73 7.07 -3.66 -5.58
N LEU A 74 5.99 -2.90 -5.75
CA LEU A 74 4.95 -3.21 -6.75
C LEU A 74 5.52 -3.30 -8.16
N LEU A 75 6.37 -2.34 -8.53
CA LEU A 75 7.01 -2.29 -9.84
C LEU A 75 7.93 -3.51 -10.05
N HIS A 76 8.81 -3.80 -9.08
CA HIS A 76 9.69 -4.96 -9.11
C HIS A 76 8.92 -6.28 -9.28
N LEU A 77 7.87 -6.49 -8.47
CA LEU A 77 7.07 -7.71 -8.54
C LEU A 77 6.28 -7.81 -9.86
N ALA A 78 5.80 -6.68 -10.40
CA ALA A 78 5.13 -6.67 -11.69
C ALA A 78 6.07 -7.02 -12.83
N GLU A 79 7.30 -6.51 -12.82
CA GLU A 79 8.35 -6.84 -13.81
C GLU A 79 8.80 -8.30 -13.67
N LYS A 80 9.03 -8.76 -12.43
CA LYS A 80 9.39 -10.15 -12.14
C LYS A 80 8.38 -11.16 -12.66
N THR A 81 7.09 -10.85 -12.52
CA THR A 81 5.99 -11.79 -12.85
C THR A 81 5.39 -11.55 -14.25
N GLY A 82 5.70 -10.43 -14.90
CA GLY A 82 5.06 -10.02 -16.15
C GLY A 82 3.57 -9.71 -16.01
N ARG A 83 3.08 -9.37 -14.80
CA ARG A 83 1.66 -9.18 -14.52
C ARG A 83 1.38 -7.78 -13.96
N PHE A 84 0.17 -7.26 -14.26
CA PHE A 84 -0.38 -6.02 -13.72
C PHE A 84 0.37 -4.74 -14.08
N LEU A 85 1.32 -4.83 -15.03
CA LEU A 85 2.02 -3.71 -15.64
C LEU A 85 2.24 -4.02 -17.14
N PRO A 86 1.61 -3.28 -18.04
CA PRO A 86 1.80 -3.48 -19.49
C PRO A 86 3.26 -3.28 -19.93
N THR A 87 3.69 -3.99 -20.96
CA THR A 87 4.99 -3.82 -21.60
C THR A 87 4.97 -2.73 -22.69
N ASP A 88 3.81 -2.48 -23.27
CA ASP A 88 3.59 -1.37 -24.21
C ASP A 88 3.87 -0.02 -23.55
N THR A 89 4.67 0.81 -24.20
CA THR A 89 5.16 2.08 -23.64
C THR A 89 4.05 3.03 -23.22
N TYR A 90 2.99 3.16 -24.04
CA TYR A 90 1.88 4.09 -23.74
C TYR A 90 1.07 3.60 -22.55
N ARG A 91 0.62 2.35 -22.56
CA ARG A 91 -0.20 1.79 -21.49
C ARG A 91 0.58 1.69 -20.19
N ARG A 92 1.89 1.33 -20.26
CA ARG A 92 2.80 1.33 -19.12
C ARG A 92 2.90 2.72 -18.49
N ALA A 93 3.10 3.76 -19.30
CA ALA A 93 3.18 5.14 -18.81
C ALA A 93 1.90 5.53 -18.05
N LYS A 94 0.71 5.12 -18.54
CA LYS A 94 -0.56 5.41 -17.85
C LYS A 94 -0.71 4.69 -16.51
N VAL A 95 -0.19 3.49 -16.34
CA VAL A 95 -0.14 2.82 -15.04
C VAL A 95 0.83 3.53 -14.11
N LEU A 96 2.04 3.87 -14.58
CA LEU A 96 3.05 4.56 -13.77
C LEU A 96 2.60 5.97 -13.34
N GLU A 97 1.90 6.71 -14.19
CA GLU A 97 1.31 8.01 -13.88
C GLU A 97 0.42 7.92 -12.62
N TRP A 98 -0.50 6.96 -12.57
CA TRP A 98 -1.39 6.77 -11.44
C TRP A 98 -0.70 6.14 -10.22
N LEU A 99 0.29 5.27 -10.43
CA LEU A 99 1.12 4.77 -9.34
C LEU A 99 1.88 5.91 -8.65
N MET A 100 2.56 6.77 -9.42
CA MET A 100 3.32 7.89 -8.88
C MET A 100 2.40 8.95 -8.25
N TRP A 101 1.22 9.20 -8.86
CA TRP A 101 0.21 10.06 -8.27
C TRP A 101 -0.25 9.55 -6.89
N GLN A 102 -0.42 8.24 -6.74
CA GLN A 102 -0.76 7.67 -5.44
C GLN A 102 0.39 7.84 -4.43
N MET A 103 1.63 7.56 -4.86
CA MET A 103 2.81 7.66 -3.98
C MET A 103 3.13 9.10 -3.56
N GLY A 104 2.94 10.07 -4.45
CA GLY A 104 3.22 11.48 -4.18
C GLY A 104 2.03 12.29 -3.64
N GLY A 105 0.81 11.80 -3.80
CA GLY A 105 -0.42 12.53 -3.48
C GLY A 105 -1.34 11.77 -2.52
N LEU A 106 -2.10 10.81 -3.02
CA LEU A 106 -3.18 10.17 -2.26
C LEU A 106 -2.69 9.57 -0.92
N GLY A 107 -1.60 8.81 -0.92
CA GLY A 107 -1.04 8.21 0.29
C GLY A 107 -0.57 9.25 1.29
N PRO A 108 0.35 10.16 0.94
CA PRO A 108 0.83 11.20 1.84
C PRO A 108 -0.28 12.10 2.38
N MET A 109 -1.20 12.57 1.55
CA MET A 109 -2.27 13.47 1.99
C MET A 109 -3.30 12.74 2.86
N GLY A 110 -3.66 11.50 2.51
CA GLY A 110 -4.49 10.63 3.38
C GLY A 110 -3.83 10.39 4.74
N GLY A 111 -2.50 10.19 4.76
CA GLY A 111 -1.73 10.05 5.99
C GLY A 111 -1.76 11.31 6.87
N GLN A 112 -1.65 12.48 6.27
CA GLN A 112 -1.77 13.75 7.01
C GLN A 112 -3.20 13.98 7.52
N ALA A 113 -4.23 13.67 6.72
CA ALA A 113 -5.61 13.74 7.18
C ALA A 113 -5.84 12.83 8.41
N ASN A 114 -5.38 11.57 8.35
CA ASN A 114 -5.43 10.64 9.48
C ASN A 114 -4.72 11.22 10.71
N HIS A 115 -3.51 11.77 10.53
CA HIS A 115 -2.71 12.32 11.61
C HIS A 115 -3.45 13.45 12.34
N PHE A 116 -3.86 14.48 11.62
CA PHE A 116 -4.47 15.66 12.25
C PHE A 116 -5.90 15.42 12.74
N ARG A 117 -6.63 14.47 12.14
CA ARG A 117 -7.98 14.14 12.61
C ARG A 117 -7.99 13.19 13.80
N ALA A 118 -7.11 12.20 13.83
CA ALA A 118 -7.16 11.12 14.81
C ALA A 118 -5.97 11.06 15.77
N TYR A 119 -4.74 11.31 15.31
CA TYR A 119 -3.53 10.97 16.06
C TYR A 119 -2.79 12.16 16.66
N ALA A 120 -2.95 13.37 16.10
CA ALA A 120 -2.28 14.55 16.62
C ALA A 120 -2.70 14.85 18.06
N PRO A 121 -1.74 15.16 18.97
CA PRO A 121 -2.05 15.49 20.36
C PRO A 121 -2.85 16.77 20.51
N GLU A 122 -2.70 17.69 19.57
CA GLU A 122 -3.46 18.93 19.47
C GLU A 122 -4.42 18.92 18.27
N LYS A 123 -5.62 19.45 18.44
CA LYS A 123 -6.54 19.70 17.33
C LYS A 123 -6.22 21.04 16.70
N ILE A 124 -5.71 21.00 15.46
CA ILE A 124 -5.36 22.19 14.65
C ILE A 124 -6.40 22.30 13.52
N PRO A 125 -7.47 23.12 13.70
CA PRO A 125 -8.58 23.18 12.73
C PRO A 125 -8.12 23.44 11.30
N TYR A 126 -7.21 24.38 11.11
CA TYR A 126 -6.67 24.69 9.78
C TYR A 126 -6.01 23.49 9.11
N ALA A 127 -5.23 22.67 9.84
CA ALA A 127 -4.58 21.50 9.29
C ALA A 127 -5.61 20.39 8.98
N ILE A 128 -6.58 20.21 9.87
CA ILE A 128 -7.70 19.26 9.67
C ILE A 128 -8.45 19.62 8.38
N ASP A 129 -8.87 20.87 8.24
CA ASP A 129 -9.63 21.32 7.07
C ASP A 129 -8.78 21.21 5.79
N ARG A 130 -7.53 21.66 5.84
CA ARG A 130 -6.63 21.62 4.69
C ARG A 130 -6.45 20.20 4.14
N TYR A 131 -6.12 19.24 5.01
CA TYR A 131 -5.84 17.88 4.55
C TYR A 131 -7.12 17.10 4.24
N THR A 132 -8.21 17.32 4.95
CA THR A 132 -9.52 16.74 4.60
C THR A 132 -9.96 17.18 3.21
N ASN A 133 -9.88 18.48 2.92
CA ASN A 133 -10.25 19.05 1.61
C ASN A 133 -9.31 18.56 0.50
N GLU A 134 -8.01 18.41 0.76
CA GLU A 134 -7.08 17.89 -0.24
C GLU A 134 -7.36 16.41 -0.54
N VAL A 135 -7.67 15.59 0.46
CA VAL A 135 -8.09 14.20 0.26
C VAL A 135 -9.38 14.14 -0.56
N GLN A 136 -10.37 15.00 -0.26
CA GLN A 136 -11.60 15.09 -1.06
C GLN A 136 -11.30 15.39 -2.53
N ARG A 137 -10.47 16.39 -2.79
CA ARG A 137 -10.05 16.73 -4.16
C ARG A 137 -9.41 15.54 -4.90
N LEU A 138 -8.59 14.76 -4.20
CA LEU A 138 -7.97 13.56 -4.78
C LEU A 138 -9.00 12.45 -5.04
N TRP A 139 -10.00 12.34 -4.19
CA TRP A 139 -11.10 11.39 -4.37
C TRP A 139 -12.01 11.79 -5.54
N ASP A 140 -12.32 13.07 -5.68
CA ASP A 140 -13.10 13.61 -6.81
C ASP A 140 -12.38 13.33 -8.14
N LEU A 141 -11.04 13.44 -8.15
CA LEU A 141 -10.23 13.10 -9.32
C LEU A 141 -10.30 11.59 -9.63
N LEU A 142 -10.26 10.70 -8.63
CA LEU A 142 -10.43 9.27 -8.84
C LEU A 142 -11.85 8.93 -9.31
N ASP A 143 -12.86 9.54 -8.73
CA ASP A 143 -14.25 9.33 -9.13
C ASP A 143 -14.48 9.71 -10.59
N TRP A 144 -14.02 10.91 -10.98
CA TRP A 144 -14.02 11.34 -12.37
C TRP A 144 -13.26 10.36 -13.29
N LYS A 145 -12.08 9.91 -12.86
CA LYS A 145 -11.26 8.97 -13.65
C LYS A 145 -11.94 7.63 -13.86
N LEU A 146 -12.73 7.20 -12.90
CA LEU A 146 -13.45 5.92 -12.91
C LEU A 146 -14.83 6.01 -13.60
N GLU A 147 -15.21 7.19 -14.10
CA GLU A 147 -16.45 7.33 -14.88
C GLU A 147 -16.38 6.45 -16.13
N GLY A 148 -17.31 5.49 -16.23
CA GLY A 148 -17.38 4.52 -17.34
C GLY A 148 -16.20 3.55 -17.42
N GLN A 149 -15.37 3.44 -16.37
CA GLN A 149 -14.22 2.53 -16.31
C GLN A 149 -14.25 1.69 -15.04
N ASP A 150 -13.86 0.42 -15.16
CA ASP A 150 -13.76 -0.49 -14.01
C ASP A 150 -12.46 -0.33 -13.24
N TRP A 151 -11.38 0.14 -13.90
CA TRP A 151 -10.04 0.23 -13.35
C TRP A 151 -9.38 1.58 -13.65
N ILE A 152 -8.44 2.00 -12.78
CA ILE A 152 -7.83 3.33 -12.79
C ILE A 152 -7.05 3.60 -14.09
N ALA A 153 -6.24 2.65 -14.56
CA ALA A 153 -5.40 2.84 -15.73
C ALA A 153 -5.80 1.91 -16.87
N ASN A 154 -5.94 2.45 -18.08
CA ASN A 154 -6.26 1.69 -19.31
C ASN A 154 -7.54 0.84 -19.24
N ASN A 155 -8.40 1.06 -18.25
CA ASN A 155 -9.52 0.19 -17.90
C ASN A 155 -9.09 -1.27 -17.66
N GLU A 156 -7.90 -1.48 -17.13
CA GLU A 156 -7.34 -2.79 -16.80
C GLU A 156 -6.78 -2.79 -15.37
N TYR A 157 -7.06 -3.87 -14.65
CA TYR A 157 -6.55 -4.05 -13.29
C TYR A 157 -5.03 -4.06 -13.26
N SER A 158 -4.44 -3.21 -12.44
CA SER A 158 -3.00 -2.95 -12.44
C SER A 158 -2.45 -2.64 -11.03
N ILE A 159 -1.14 -2.46 -10.96
CA ILE A 159 -0.47 -2.01 -9.72
C ILE A 159 -0.93 -0.61 -9.27
N ALA A 160 -1.54 0.21 -10.14
CA ALA A 160 -2.14 1.49 -9.75
C ALA A 160 -3.36 1.27 -8.85
N ASP A 161 -4.23 0.30 -9.17
CA ASP A 161 -5.39 -0.06 -8.37
C ASP A 161 -4.97 -0.62 -7.01
N MET A 162 -3.98 -1.54 -7.00
CA MET A 162 -3.42 -2.10 -5.77
C MET A 162 -2.84 -1.03 -4.86
N ALA A 163 -2.20 -0.01 -5.45
CA ALA A 163 -1.61 1.09 -4.70
C ALA A 163 -2.64 2.00 -4.04
N CYS A 164 -3.79 2.24 -4.68
CA CYS A 164 -4.80 3.18 -4.21
C CYS A 164 -5.73 2.57 -3.15
N TRP A 165 -6.15 1.32 -3.31
CA TRP A 165 -7.25 0.74 -2.56
C TRP A 165 -7.10 0.83 -1.04
N GLY A 166 -5.94 0.47 -0.50
CA GLY A 166 -5.69 0.48 0.94
C GLY A 166 -5.86 1.87 1.60
N TRP A 167 -5.67 2.94 0.85
CA TRP A 167 -5.86 4.30 1.36
C TRP A 167 -7.33 4.75 1.35
N ILE A 168 -8.16 4.14 0.50
CA ILE A 168 -9.60 4.39 0.49
C ILE A 168 -10.31 3.66 1.64
N THR A 169 -9.77 2.53 2.13
CA THR A 169 -10.33 1.81 3.29
C THR A 169 -10.38 2.67 4.57
N LEU A 170 -9.58 3.72 4.66
CA LEU A 170 -9.50 4.61 5.82
C LEU A 170 -10.41 5.85 5.70
N HIS A 171 -11.42 5.81 4.84
CA HIS A 171 -12.28 6.94 4.50
C HIS A 171 -12.89 7.65 5.73
N GLU A 172 -13.40 6.91 6.71
CA GLU A 172 -14.01 7.50 7.91
C GLU A 172 -13.00 8.33 8.71
N ILE A 173 -11.77 7.80 8.92
CA ILE A 173 -10.71 8.53 9.64
C ILE A 173 -10.27 9.77 8.85
N GLN A 174 -10.27 9.68 7.52
CA GLN A 174 -9.94 10.79 6.62
C GLN A 174 -11.06 11.83 6.53
N GLY A 175 -12.24 11.53 7.06
CA GLY A 175 -13.42 12.40 7.00
C GLY A 175 -14.06 12.42 5.62
N GLN A 176 -13.97 11.32 4.89
CA GLN A 176 -14.54 11.17 3.55
C GLN A 176 -15.78 10.28 3.58
N ASP A 177 -16.71 10.54 2.66
CA ASP A 177 -17.92 9.76 2.47
C ASP A 177 -17.96 9.18 1.05
N LEU A 178 -17.86 7.86 0.95
CA LEU A 178 -17.92 7.13 -0.32
C LEU A 178 -19.22 7.36 -1.10
N ALA A 179 -20.31 7.68 -0.41
CA ALA A 179 -21.58 7.95 -1.09
C ALA A 179 -21.53 9.21 -1.98
N GLN A 180 -20.59 10.11 -1.75
CA GLN A 180 -20.39 11.33 -2.57
C GLN A 180 -19.56 11.06 -3.84
N THR A 181 -18.93 9.89 -3.96
CA THR A 181 -18.06 9.50 -5.08
C THR A 181 -18.49 8.12 -5.61
N PRO A 182 -19.59 8.03 -6.37
CA PRO A 182 -20.23 6.75 -6.72
C PRO A 182 -19.38 5.85 -7.62
N ASN A 183 -18.56 6.39 -8.51
CA ASN A 183 -17.66 5.60 -9.35
C ASN A 183 -16.50 5.03 -8.52
N LEU A 184 -15.94 5.83 -7.61
CA LEU A 184 -14.93 5.40 -6.67
C LEU A 184 -15.50 4.32 -5.72
N GLN A 185 -16.73 4.48 -5.24
CA GLN A 185 -17.40 3.49 -4.40
C GLN A 185 -17.59 2.17 -5.14
N ARG A 186 -18.03 2.20 -6.41
CA ARG A 186 -18.16 1.01 -7.26
C ARG A 186 -16.82 0.29 -7.39
N TRP A 187 -15.76 1.01 -7.73
CA TRP A 187 -14.40 0.47 -7.86
C TRP A 187 -13.89 -0.07 -6.52
N PHE A 188 -14.08 0.65 -5.43
CA PHE A 188 -13.66 0.24 -4.08
C PHE A 188 -14.28 -1.10 -3.68
N ASN A 189 -15.58 -1.27 -3.95
CA ASN A 189 -16.30 -2.51 -3.69
C ASN A 189 -15.77 -3.65 -4.58
N ALA A 190 -15.61 -3.41 -5.88
CA ALA A 190 -15.06 -4.39 -6.83
C ALA A 190 -13.66 -4.87 -6.41
N MET A 191 -12.80 -3.96 -5.96
CA MET A 191 -11.50 -4.31 -5.38
C MET A 191 -11.64 -5.19 -4.14
N GLY A 192 -12.52 -4.82 -3.20
CA GLY A 192 -12.78 -5.57 -1.97
C GLY A 192 -13.35 -6.97 -2.18
N GLU A 193 -14.02 -7.21 -3.30
CA GLU A 193 -14.54 -8.54 -3.68
C GLU A 193 -13.46 -9.51 -4.16
N ARG A 194 -12.29 -9.02 -4.57
CA ARG A 194 -11.20 -9.87 -5.08
C ARG A 194 -10.65 -10.79 -3.98
N PRO A 195 -10.54 -12.09 -4.21
CA PRO A 195 -10.06 -13.04 -3.19
C PRO A 195 -8.65 -12.70 -2.67
N ALA A 196 -7.76 -12.22 -3.55
CA ALA A 196 -6.40 -11.83 -3.17
C ALA A 196 -6.39 -10.59 -2.26
N VAL A 197 -7.26 -9.61 -2.51
CA VAL A 197 -7.41 -8.41 -1.66
C VAL A 197 -7.90 -8.82 -0.26
N ARG A 198 -8.89 -9.71 -0.19
CA ARG A 198 -9.41 -10.22 1.09
C ARG A 198 -8.34 -10.97 1.89
N ARG A 199 -7.55 -11.84 1.24
CA ARG A 199 -6.45 -12.56 1.92
C ARG A 199 -5.38 -11.60 2.41
N ALA A 200 -4.94 -10.66 1.57
CA ALA A 200 -3.93 -9.67 1.96
C ALA A 200 -4.39 -8.80 3.13
N TYR A 201 -5.66 -8.42 3.16
CA TYR A 201 -6.23 -7.64 4.26
C TYR A 201 -6.34 -8.45 5.56
N ALA A 202 -6.66 -9.75 5.46
CA ALA A 202 -6.78 -10.65 6.60
C ALA A 202 -5.46 -10.91 7.34
N LEU A 203 -4.30 -10.75 6.67
CA LEU A 203 -2.97 -10.89 7.30
C LEU A 203 -2.83 -10.04 8.58
N GLY A 204 -3.43 -8.86 8.61
CA GLY A 204 -3.39 -7.97 9.77
C GLY A 204 -4.08 -8.56 11.00
N SER A 205 -5.21 -9.24 10.81
CA SER A 205 -5.98 -9.88 11.89
C SER A 205 -5.26 -11.11 12.44
N GLU A 206 -4.61 -11.89 11.58
CA GLU A 206 -3.84 -13.07 11.97
C GLU A 206 -2.62 -12.69 12.82
N ILE A 207 -1.93 -11.61 12.45
CA ILE A 207 -0.78 -11.10 13.19
C ILE A 207 -1.21 -10.52 14.54
N ALA A 208 -2.31 -9.78 14.60
CA ALA A 208 -2.87 -9.25 15.84
C ALA A 208 -3.33 -10.36 16.80
N ALA A 209 -3.82 -11.47 16.29
CA ALA A 209 -4.28 -12.62 17.08
C ALA A 209 -3.12 -13.44 17.70
N THR A 210 -1.88 -13.25 17.25
CA THR A 210 -0.71 -14.01 17.72
C THR A 210 0.49 -13.12 18.12
N PRO A 211 0.33 -12.20 19.09
CA PRO A 211 1.38 -11.23 19.45
C PRO A 211 2.70 -11.87 19.94
N GLY A 212 2.66 -13.09 20.48
CA GLY A 212 3.82 -13.76 21.08
C GLY A 212 4.75 -14.47 20.09
N LYS A 213 4.29 -14.78 18.87
CA LYS A 213 5.16 -15.36 17.81
C LYS A 213 6.05 -14.33 17.10
N ILE A 214 5.77 -13.06 17.32
CA ILE A 214 6.42 -11.93 16.62
C ILE A 214 7.86 -11.68 17.10
N SER A 215 8.21 -12.05 18.33
CA SER A 215 9.49 -11.65 18.92
C SER A 215 10.66 -12.65 18.75
N GLY A 216 10.38 -13.89 18.38
CA GLY A 216 11.38 -14.96 18.38
C GLY A 216 12.06 -15.22 17.03
N GLU A 217 11.32 -15.13 15.94
CA GLU A 217 11.80 -15.55 14.61
C GLU A 217 12.49 -14.45 13.80
N ALA A 218 12.22 -13.17 14.11
CA ALA A 218 12.86 -12.04 13.42
C ALA A 218 14.36 -11.88 13.77
N LYS A 219 14.83 -12.50 14.85
CA LYS A 219 16.25 -12.43 15.29
C LYS A 219 17.14 -13.51 14.66
N ALA A 220 16.60 -14.39 13.82
CA ALA A 220 17.31 -15.56 13.28
C ALA A 220 17.58 -15.48 11.76
N LEU A 221 17.68 -14.25 11.19
CA LEU A 221 18.04 -14.07 9.78
C LEU A 221 19.33 -13.30 9.65
#